data_625b382ad75b70fb47bf8495c34effca
#
_entry.id   625b382ad75b70fb47bf8495c34effca
#
_cell.length_a   1.000
_cell.length_b   1.000
_cell.length_c   1.000
_cell.angle_alpha   90.00
_cell.angle_beta   90.00
_cell.angle_gamma   90.00
#
_symmetry.space_group_name_H-M   'P 1'
#
loop_
_entity.id
_entity.type
_entity.pdbx_description
1 polymer ?
#
loop_
_entity_poly.entity_id
_entity_poly.type
_entity_poly.pdbx_seq_one_letter_code
_entity_poly.pdbx_strand_id
1 'polypeptide(L)'
;MTAKKGKSKYICSECGYSSLKWLGKCPNCDAWGTFEEEIDIKRTFKDVESQDVSISKITEIEIEKEFRMVTPFEEFDRVLGGGLIKGEVVLITGSPGIGKSTFLLQLSQEYAKIGNVFYVSGEESPRQIKQRAERVNVKSENLYILNDTNIEKIESVILKDKPKVVVVDSIQTLYSENVNSIPGSVTQIRETTLKIIEIAKKNEIAFYIVGHVTKDGKLAGPKLLEHMVDAVLQIEGEENSYYRIIRSIKNRYGSTNEISIFDMKENGISEVKNPSEFFISDRDEKNIGSIIVPIFEGSRVFLFEVQSLLGTPNFGMPRRTVEGYDKTRVEILSAVLSRSLEVDVNSKDIYINIPGGIDLNDRSSDLAVIFSLLSSVKGVPISQKIAAIGELGLRGEVRKVSFIKNRVNELEKMGFAGVYLPKSHQADFEKEKTKIKLNYISNISELVERIR
;
A
#
# COMPACT_ATOMS: atom_id res chain seq x y z
N MET A 1 16.29 -53.14 -13.09
CA MET A 1 16.20 -51.77 -13.62
C MET A 1 16.43 -50.81 -12.47
N THR A 2 17.63 -50.24 -12.36
CA THR A 2 18.05 -49.37 -11.28
C THR A 2 17.51 -47.94 -11.55
N ALA A 3 16.62 -47.47 -10.71
CA ALA A 3 16.10 -46.10 -10.76
C ALA A 3 17.25 -45.11 -10.60
N LYS A 4 17.50 -44.25 -11.58
CA LYS A 4 18.43 -43.13 -11.46
C LYS A 4 17.93 -42.17 -10.35
N LYS A 5 18.68 -42.11 -9.24
CA LYS A 5 18.46 -41.07 -8.19
C LYS A 5 18.48 -39.68 -8.83
N GLY A 6 17.38 -38.96 -8.76
CA GLY A 6 17.34 -37.54 -9.09
C GLY A 6 18.32 -36.76 -8.19
N LYS A 7 18.91 -35.70 -8.70
CA LYS A 7 19.75 -34.79 -7.91
C LYS A 7 18.81 -33.94 -7.04
N SER A 8 18.96 -34.05 -5.72
CA SER A 8 18.26 -33.18 -4.79
C SER A 8 18.86 -31.77 -4.82
N LYS A 9 17.98 -30.74 -4.77
CA LYS A 9 18.33 -29.35 -4.52
C LYS A 9 17.69 -28.92 -3.21
N TYR A 10 18.28 -27.94 -2.60
CA TYR A 10 17.75 -27.30 -1.40
C TYR A 10 17.28 -25.89 -1.75
N ILE A 11 16.02 -25.56 -1.45
CA ILE A 11 15.42 -24.25 -1.77
C ILE A 11 15.07 -23.55 -0.46
N CYS A 12 15.45 -22.28 -0.35
CA CYS A 12 15.09 -21.45 0.78
C CYS A 12 13.59 -21.13 0.73
N SER A 13 12.83 -21.48 1.77
CA SER A 13 11.39 -21.22 1.87
C SER A 13 11.03 -19.74 1.93
N GLU A 14 11.98 -18.88 2.30
CA GLU A 14 11.76 -17.43 2.41
C GLU A 14 11.96 -16.68 1.08
N CYS A 15 13.01 -16.99 0.32
CA CYS A 15 13.38 -16.20 -0.85
C CYS A 15 13.51 -16.99 -2.15
N GLY A 16 13.33 -18.32 -2.12
CA GLY A 16 13.46 -19.19 -3.30
C GLY A 16 14.90 -19.40 -3.78
N TYR A 17 15.93 -18.96 -3.04
CA TYR A 17 17.33 -19.23 -3.38
C TYR A 17 17.60 -20.73 -3.38
N SER A 18 18.18 -21.25 -4.48
CA SER A 18 18.47 -22.67 -4.65
C SER A 18 19.95 -22.97 -4.40
N SER A 19 20.22 -24.05 -3.67
CA SER A 19 21.56 -24.57 -3.40
C SER A 19 21.62 -26.09 -3.68
N LEU A 20 22.78 -26.59 -4.10
CA LEU A 20 23.01 -28.02 -4.24
C LEU A 20 23.28 -28.71 -2.89
N LYS A 21 23.46 -27.94 -1.83
CA LYS A 21 23.71 -28.44 -0.47
C LYS A 21 22.78 -27.69 0.49
N TRP A 22 22.38 -28.38 1.55
CA TRP A 22 21.68 -27.73 2.64
C TRP A 22 22.59 -26.68 3.30
N LEU A 23 22.07 -25.48 3.50
CA LEU A 23 22.78 -24.38 4.14
C LEU A 23 21.99 -23.97 5.41
N GLY A 24 22.68 -23.78 6.52
CA GLY A 24 22.06 -23.35 7.77
C GLY A 24 21.53 -21.93 7.68
N LYS A 25 22.20 -21.06 6.89
CA LYS A 25 21.82 -19.65 6.64
C LYS A 25 21.71 -19.40 5.14
N CYS A 26 20.65 -18.75 4.71
CA CYS A 26 20.48 -18.39 3.31
C CYS A 26 21.39 -17.22 2.92
N PRO A 27 22.23 -17.34 1.86
CA PRO A 27 23.13 -16.27 1.45
C PRO A 27 22.40 -15.10 0.75
N ASN A 28 21.14 -15.29 0.36
CA ASN A 28 20.38 -14.27 -0.35
C ASN A 28 19.48 -13.42 0.58
N CYS A 29 18.87 -14.02 1.61
CA CYS A 29 17.96 -13.31 2.53
C CYS A 29 18.39 -13.39 3.99
N ASP A 30 19.55 -13.96 4.29
CA ASP A 30 20.14 -14.14 5.63
C ASP A 30 19.27 -14.94 6.63
N ALA A 31 18.16 -15.54 6.20
CA ALA A 31 17.30 -16.36 7.04
C ALA A 31 17.98 -17.69 7.44
N TRP A 32 17.74 -18.15 8.66
CA TRP A 32 18.30 -19.38 9.21
C TRP A 32 17.30 -20.53 9.17
N GLY A 33 17.78 -21.75 8.83
CA GLY A 33 16.98 -22.98 8.88
C GLY A 33 15.87 -23.08 7.86
N THR A 34 15.94 -22.31 6.77
CA THR A 34 14.88 -22.12 5.76
C THR A 34 15.07 -22.99 4.51
N PHE A 35 16.03 -23.91 4.48
CA PHE A 35 16.25 -24.77 3.32
C PHE A 35 15.46 -26.07 3.40
N GLU A 36 14.62 -26.31 2.40
CA GLU A 36 13.85 -27.53 2.19
C GLU A 36 14.44 -28.31 1.01
N GLU A 37 14.47 -29.65 1.13
CA GLU A 37 14.99 -30.53 0.08
C GLU A 37 13.95 -30.72 -1.02
N GLU A 38 14.30 -30.41 -2.25
CA GLU A 38 13.49 -30.62 -3.44
C GLU A 38 14.20 -31.57 -4.42
N ILE A 39 13.47 -32.59 -4.87
CA ILE A 39 13.99 -33.56 -5.84
C ILE A 39 13.81 -33.01 -7.25
N ASP A 40 14.94 -32.72 -7.91
CA ASP A 40 14.95 -32.23 -9.30
C ASP A 40 14.52 -33.35 -10.26
N ILE A 41 13.23 -33.38 -10.58
CA ILE A 41 12.72 -34.22 -11.68
C ILE A 41 13.04 -33.48 -12.97
N LYS A 42 14.02 -33.99 -13.72
CA LYS A 42 14.33 -33.47 -15.05
C LYS A 42 13.04 -33.36 -15.87
N ARG A 43 12.57 -32.15 -16.09
CA ARG A 43 11.61 -31.86 -17.17
C ARG A 43 12.28 -32.33 -18.46
N THR A 44 11.79 -33.40 -19.06
CA THR A 44 12.03 -33.65 -20.48
C THR A 44 11.32 -32.52 -21.21
N PHE A 45 12.07 -31.56 -21.72
CA PHE A 45 11.55 -30.64 -22.72
C PHE A 45 11.04 -31.55 -23.86
N LYS A 46 9.72 -31.73 -23.96
CA LYS A 46 9.12 -32.20 -25.18
C LYS A 46 9.55 -31.19 -26.25
N ASP A 47 9.99 -31.71 -27.41
CA ASP A 47 10.38 -30.89 -28.53
C ASP A 47 9.41 -29.74 -28.67
N VAL A 48 9.92 -28.52 -28.50
CA VAL A 48 9.15 -27.30 -28.76
C VAL A 48 8.99 -27.30 -30.29
N GLU A 49 7.85 -27.77 -30.76
CA GLU A 49 7.44 -27.44 -32.13
C GLU A 49 7.61 -25.92 -32.22
N SER A 50 8.41 -25.50 -33.20
CA SER A 50 8.71 -24.09 -33.47
C SER A 50 7.40 -23.37 -33.71
N GLN A 51 6.81 -22.80 -32.65
CA GLN A 51 5.80 -21.78 -32.81
C GLN A 51 6.50 -20.62 -33.51
N ASP A 52 5.93 -20.15 -34.63
CA ASP A 52 6.45 -19.04 -35.39
C ASP A 52 6.68 -17.84 -34.44
N VAL A 53 7.97 -17.55 -34.19
CA VAL A 53 8.35 -16.36 -33.42
C VAL A 53 8.13 -15.16 -34.31
N SER A 54 7.04 -14.44 -34.10
CA SER A 54 6.76 -13.20 -34.83
C SER A 54 7.70 -12.09 -34.34
N ILE A 55 8.44 -11.50 -35.29
CA ILE A 55 9.27 -10.32 -35.05
C ILE A 55 8.53 -9.13 -35.64
N SER A 56 8.20 -8.14 -34.81
CA SER A 56 7.54 -6.90 -35.26
C SER A 56 8.46 -5.71 -34.98
N LYS A 57 8.51 -4.76 -35.88
CA LYS A 57 9.21 -3.49 -35.61
C LYS A 57 8.36 -2.66 -34.67
N ILE A 58 8.99 -2.02 -33.70
CA ILE A 58 8.30 -1.18 -32.69
C ILE A 58 7.46 -0.05 -33.33
N THR A 59 7.89 0.43 -34.52
CA THR A 59 7.18 1.46 -35.27
C THR A 59 5.96 0.96 -36.04
N GLU A 60 5.80 -0.36 -36.17
CA GLU A 60 4.68 -1.02 -36.87
C GLU A 60 3.65 -1.57 -35.90
N ILE A 61 3.93 -1.49 -34.59
CA ILE A 61 2.98 -1.91 -33.52
C ILE A 61 1.96 -0.78 -33.36
N GLU A 62 0.74 -1.02 -33.78
CA GLU A 62 -0.38 -0.11 -33.50
C GLU A 62 -0.73 -0.22 -32.00
N ILE A 63 -0.69 0.91 -31.30
CA ILE A 63 -1.18 1.01 -29.94
C ILE A 63 -2.69 1.18 -30.04
N GLU A 64 -3.44 0.09 -29.99
CA GLU A 64 -4.88 0.17 -29.72
C GLU A 64 -5.07 0.91 -28.39
N LYS A 65 -6.06 1.81 -28.32
CA LYS A 65 -6.43 2.44 -27.03
C LYS A 65 -6.69 1.32 -26.02
N GLU A 66 -5.82 1.23 -25.04
CA GLU A 66 -5.89 0.20 -23.99
C GLU A 66 -7.27 0.25 -23.31
N PHE A 67 -8.09 -0.77 -23.56
CA PHE A 67 -9.40 -0.85 -22.97
C PHE A 67 -9.25 -1.22 -21.50
N ARG A 68 -9.62 -0.30 -20.61
CA ARG A 68 -9.60 -0.49 -19.17
C ARG A 68 -11.02 -0.79 -18.68
N MET A 69 -11.16 -1.85 -17.91
CA MET A 69 -12.38 -2.19 -17.20
C MET A 69 -12.44 -1.32 -15.93
N VAL A 70 -13.35 -0.36 -15.90
CA VAL A 70 -13.55 0.54 -14.79
C VAL A 70 -14.68 0.06 -13.87
N THR A 71 -14.59 0.46 -12.61
CA THR A 71 -15.58 0.16 -11.56
C THR A 71 -16.20 1.45 -11.04
N PRO A 72 -17.25 1.41 -10.22
CA PRO A 72 -17.75 2.57 -9.49
C PRO A 72 -16.81 3.09 -8.40
N PHE A 73 -15.73 2.34 -8.10
CA PHE A 73 -14.69 2.73 -7.16
C PHE A 73 -13.60 3.53 -7.89
N GLU A 74 -13.86 4.81 -8.14
CA GLU A 74 -12.97 5.69 -8.93
C GLU A 74 -11.56 5.78 -8.34
N GLU A 75 -11.45 5.80 -7.00
CA GLU A 75 -10.17 5.85 -6.31
C GLU A 75 -9.40 4.52 -6.40
N PHE A 76 -10.10 3.39 -6.44
CA PHE A 76 -9.48 2.09 -6.68
C PHE A 76 -8.95 2.01 -8.12
N ASP A 77 -9.77 2.39 -9.09
CA ASP A 77 -9.36 2.42 -10.49
C ASP A 77 -8.14 3.31 -10.70
N ARG A 78 -8.07 4.45 -9.99
CA ARG A 78 -6.89 5.34 -10.01
C ARG A 78 -5.64 4.64 -9.49
N VAL A 79 -5.72 3.89 -8.41
CA VAL A 79 -4.60 3.11 -7.85
C VAL A 79 -4.13 2.02 -8.81
N LEU A 80 -5.04 1.47 -9.62
CA LEU A 80 -4.72 0.55 -10.72
C LEU A 80 -4.15 1.27 -11.96
N GLY A 81 -4.12 2.61 -11.98
CA GLY A 81 -3.65 3.39 -13.14
C GLY A 81 -4.76 3.71 -14.13
N GLY A 82 -6.03 3.69 -13.72
CA GLY A 82 -7.22 4.04 -14.48
C GLY A 82 -8.13 2.86 -14.83
N GLY A 83 -8.02 1.75 -14.10
CA GLY A 83 -8.83 0.54 -14.24
C GLY A 83 -8.03 -0.69 -14.66
N LEU A 84 -8.68 -1.84 -14.60
CA LEU A 84 -8.10 -3.16 -14.86
C LEU A 84 -7.91 -3.40 -16.37
N ILE A 85 -6.73 -3.89 -16.76
CA ILE A 85 -6.39 -4.17 -18.16
C ILE A 85 -6.63 -5.65 -18.47
N LYS A 86 -7.00 -5.96 -19.70
CA LYS A 86 -7.10 -7.34 -20.17
C LYS A 86 -5.74 -8.04 -20.09
N GLY A 87 -5.73 -9.25 -19.56
CA GLY A 87 -4.51 -10.02 -19.38
C GLY A 87 -3.61 -9.52 -18.25
N GLU A 88 -4.05 -8.55 -17.44
CA GLU A 88 -3.33 -8.08 -16.27
C GLU A 88 -3.46 -9.07 -15.11
N VAL A 89 -2.36 -9.25 -14.38
CA VAL A 89 -2.32 -10.05 -13.15
C VAL A 89 -1.99 -9.12 -11.98
N VAL A 90 -2.98 -8.95 -11.09
CA VAL A 90 -2.91 -8.08 -9.91
C VAL A 90 -2.82 -8.93 -8.65
N LEU A 91 -1.79 -8.75 -7.87
CA LEU A 91 -1.62 -9.36 -6.56
C LEU A 91 -2.19 -8.45 -5.47
N ILE A 92 -3.16 -8.95 -4.71
CA ILE A 92 -3.71 -8.26 -3.53
C ILE A 92 -3.10 -8.87 -2.27
N THR A 93 -2.42 -8.04 -1.48
CA THR A 93 -1.77 -8.45 -0.24
C THR A 93 -2.36 -7.72 0.97
N GLY A 94 -2.06 -8.20 2.17
CA GLY A 94 -2.50 -7.61 3.43
C GLY A 94 -2.70 -8.65 4.52
N SER A 95 -2.80 -8.20 5.77
CA SER A 95 -2.97 -9.06 6.95
C SER A 95 -4.20 -9.97 6.83
N PRO A 96 -4.20 -11.17 7.43
CA PRO A 96 -5.41 -11.98 7.57
C PRO A 96 -6.52 -11.15 8.24
N GLY A 97 -7.76 -11.29 7.76
CA GLY A 97 -8.90 -10.56 8.33
C GLY A 97 -9.06 -9.10 7.88
N ILE A 98 -8.10 -8.50 7.13
CA ILE A 98 -8.13 -7.08 6.72
C ILE A 98 -9.30 -6.73 5.77
N GLY A 99 -9.94 -7.72 5.13
CA GLY A 99 -11.07 -7.51 4.22
C GLY A 99 -10.79 -7.81 2.75
N LYS A 100 -9.65 -8.42 2.39
CA LYS A 100 -9.27 -8.76 0.98
C LYS A 100 -10.39 -9.48 0.21
N SER A 101 -10.86 -10.61 0.75
CA SER A 101 -11.91 -11.42 0.11
C SER A 101 -13.25 -10.69 0.00
N THR A 102 -13.59 -9.86 1.00
CA THR A 102 -14.81 -9.04 0.97
C THR A 102 -14.73 -7.98 -0.13
N PHE A 103 -13.60 -7.29 -0.24
CA PHE A 103 -13.36 -6.29 -1.27
C PHE A 103 -13.39 -6.88 -2.68
N LEU A 104 -12.67 -8.01 -2.88
CA LEU A 104 -12.64 -8.69 -4.17
C LEU A 104 -14.02 -9.23 -4.58
N LEU A 105 -14.85 -9.65 -3.63
CA LEU A 105 -16.20 -10.10 -3.90
C LEU A 105 -17.09 -8.94 -4.40
N GLN A 106 -16.95 -7.73 -3.80
CA GLN A 106 -17.65 -6.54 -4.29
C GLN A 106 -17.13 -6.08 -5.67
N LEU A 107 -15.81 -6.09 -5.89
CA LEU A 107 -15.24 -5.83 -7.22
C LEU A 107 -15.71 -6.83 -8.26
N SER A 108 -15.80 -8.12 -7.89
CA SER A 108 -16.29 -9.18 -8.79
C SER A 108 -17.70 -8.90 -9.29
N GLN A 109 -18.57 -8.35 -8.44
CA GLN A 109 -19.92 -7.94 -8.86
C GLN A 109 -19.89 -6.83 -9.91
N GLU A 110 -18.98 -5.87 -9.76
CA GLU A 110 -18.88 -4.77 -10.72
C GLU A 110 -18.37 -5.25 -12.08
N TYR A 111 -17.34 -6.10 -12.08
CA TYR A 111 -16.86 -6.72 -13.32
C TYR A 111 -17.87 -7.69 -13.94
N ALA A 112 -18.71 -8.34 -13.14
CA ALA A 112 -19.78 -9.23 -13.61
C ALA A 112 -20.88 -8.52 -14.41
N LYS A 113 -20.92 -7.17 -14.38
CA LYS A 113 -21.77 -6.37 -15.27
C LYS A 113 -21.22 -6.31 -16.71
N ILE A 114 -19.94 -6.58 -16.90
CA ILE A 114 -19.25 -6.50 -18.19
C ILE A 114 -19.12 -7.91 -18.83
N GLY A 115 -19.13 -8.97 -18.04
CA GLY A 115 -19.04 -10.36 -18.49
C GLY A 115 -18.84 -11.34 -17.35
N ASN A 116 -18.65 -12.61 -17.67
CA ASN A 116 -18.49 -13.66 -16.66
C ASN A 116 -17.24 -13.40 -15.80
N VAL A 117 -17.40 -13.59 -14.50
CA VAL A 117 -16.35 -13.52 -13.49
C VAL A 117 -16.28 -14.85 -12.75
N PHE A 118 -15.10 -15.41 -12.61
CA PHE A 118 -14.86 -16.61 -11.84
C PHE A 118 -14.18 -16.28 -10.52
N TYR A 119 -14.76 -16.74 -9.43
CA TYR A 119 -14.17 -16.65 -8.09
C TYR A 119 -13.72 -18.05 -7.67
N VAL A 120 -12.42 -18.28 -7.78
CA VAL A 120 -11.75 -19.53 -7.40
C VAL A 120 -11.39 -19.46 -5.92
N SER A 121 -11.93 -20.37 -5.12
CA SER A 121 -11.65 -20.43 -3.69
C SER A 121 -11.17 -21.82 -3.28
N GLY A 122 -10.03 -21.84 -2.61
CA GLY A 122 -9.48 -23.05 -1.99
C GLY A 122 -9.59 -23.07 -0.46
N GLU A 123 -9.97 -21.95 0.16
CA GLU A 123 -10.06 -21.83 1.62
C GLU A 123 -11.49 -21.91 2.14
N GLU A 124 -12.44 -21.34 1.39
CA GLU A 124 -13.83 -21.26 1.80
C GLU A 124 -14.74 -22.09 0.91
N SER A 125 -15.73 -22.74 1.53
CA SER A 125 -16.78 -23.43 0.80
C SER A 125 -17.69 -22.45 0.04
N PRO A 126 -18.36 -22.89 -1.03
CA PRO A 126 -19.33 -22.07 -1.77
C PRO A 126 -20.43 -21.47 -0.87
N ARG A 127 -20.82 -22.20 0.18
CA ARG A 127 -21.82 -21.72 1.16
C ARG A 127 -21.31 -20.53 1.98
N GLN A 128 -20.07 -20.58 2.43
CA GLN A 128 -19.45 -19.47 3.18
C GLN A 128 -19.28 -18.23 2.32
N ILE A 129 -18.83 -18.41 1.07
CA ILE A 129 -18.73 -17.31 0.10
C ILE A 129 -20.12 -16.72 -0.18
N LYS A 130 -21.15 -17.54 -0.34
CA LYS A 130 -22.53 -17.09 -0.54
C LYS A 130 -23.04 -16.28 0.65
N GLN A 131 -22.81 -16.72 1.88
CA GLN A 131 -23.18 -15.96 3.09
C GLN A 131 -22.47 -14.61 3.16
N ARG A 132 -21.17 -14.55 2.80
CA ARG A 132 -20.44 -13.30 2.71
C ARG A 132 -21.00 -12.39 1.62
N ALA A 133 -21.29 -12.94 0.44
CA ALA A 133 -21.90 -12.22 -0.69
C ALA A 133 -23.23 -11.56 -0.29
N GLU A 134 -24.09 -12.28 0.43
CA GLU A 134 -25.37 -11.77 0.93
C GLU A 134 -25.19 -10.61 1.92
N ARG A 135 -24.23 -10.72 2.84
CA ARG A 135 -23.91 -9.65 3.80
C ARG A 135 -23.49 -8.36 3.13
N VAL A 136 -22.70 -8.44 2.05
CA VAL A 136 -22.20 -7.27 1.31
C VAL A 136 -23.02 -6.97 0.05
N ASN A 137 -24.22 -7.54 -0.03
CA ASN A 137 -25.22 -7.29 -1.08
C ASN A 137 -24.75 -7.61 -2.51
N VAL A 138 -23.85 -8.60 -2.66
CA VAL A 138 -23.39 -9.11 -3.95
C VAL A 138 -24.39 -10.09 -4.51
N LYS A 139 -25.00 -9.73 -5.66
CA LYS A 139 -26.04 -10.47 -6.35
C LYS A 139 -25.83 -10.36 -7.86
N SER A 140 -25.06 -11.25 -8.44
CA SER A 140 -24.83 -11.26 -9.89
C SER A 140 -25.00 -12.67 -10.45
N GLU A 141 -25.71 -12.79 -11.56
CA GLU A 141 -25.87 -14.05 -12.30
C GLU A 141 -24.61 -14.43 -13.10
N ASN A 142 -23.73 -13.47 -13.35
CA ASN A 142 -22.46 -13.66 -14.08
C ASN A 142 -21.25 -13.88 -13.15
N LEU A 143 -21.46 -14.03 -11.84
CA LEU A 143 -20.43 -14.36 -10.86
C LEU A 143 -20.52 -15.84 -10.48
N TYR A 144 -19.51 -16.60 -10.88
CA TYR A 144 -19.44 -18.05 -10.69
C TYR A 144 -18.39 -18.40 -9.63
N ILE A 145 -18.73 -19.31 -8.72
CA ILE A 145 -17.79 -19.81 -7.71
C ILE A 145 -17.24 -21.14 -8.20
N LEU A 146 -15.91 -21.23 -8.24
CA LEU A 146 -15.18 -22.44 -8.61
C LEU A 146 -14.41 -22.95 -7.38
N ASN A 147 -14.86 -24.07 -6.83
CA ASN A 147 -14.27 -24.65 -5.61
C ASN A 147 -13.36 -25.84 -6.00
N ASP A 148 -12.20 -25.52 -6.57
CA ASP A 148 -11.11 -26.46 -6.85
C ASP A 148 -9.77 -25.75 -6.61
N THR A 149 -8.73 -26.52 -6.30
CA THR A 149 -7.37 -26.03 -6.02
C THR A 149 -6.34 -26.56 -7.02
N ASN A 150 -6.74 -27.46 -7.93
CA ASN A 150 -5.91 -27.97 -8.99
C ASN A 150 -5.90 -27.00 -10.17
N ILE A 151 -4.72 -26.41 -10.48
CA ILE A 151 -4.60 -25.37 -11.52
C ILE A 151 -4.90 -25.88 -12.92
N GLU A 152 -4.63 -27.14 -13.24
CA GLU A 152 -4.91 -27.75 -14.54
C GLU A 152 -6.40 -27.87 -14.79
N LYS A 153 -7.18 -28.24 -13.76
CA LYS A 153 -8.65 -28.29 -13.85
C LYS A 153 -9.24 -26.89 -13.98
N ILE A 154 -8.75 -25.95 -13.16
CA ILE A 154 -9.14 -24.54 -13.21
C ILE A 154 -8.90 -23.97 -14.62
N GLU A 155 -7.70 -24.20 -15.18
CA GLU A 155 -7.36 -23.79 -16.55
C GLU A 155 -8.35 -24.33 -17.57
N SER A 156 -8.70 -25.62 -17.49
CA SER A 156 -9.62 -26.24 -18.44
C SER A 156 -11.00 -25.57 -18.47
N VAL A 157 -11.50 -25.16 -17.29
CA VAL A 157 -12.78 -24.45 -17.16
C VAL A 157 -12.66 -23.02 -17.69
N ILE A 158 -11.56 -22.31 -17.34
CA ILE A 158 -11.30 -20.94 -17.82
C ILE A 158 -11.21 -20.89 -19.35
N LEU A 159 -10.50 -21.82 -19.97
CA LEU A 159 -10.33 -21.88 -21.43
C LEU A 159 -11.63 -22.18 -22.16
N LYS A 160 -12.52 -22.96 -21.56
CA LYS A 160 -13.84 -23.28 -22.09
C LYS A 160 -14.77 -22.07 -22.04
N ASP A 161 -14.89 -21.42 -20.89
CA ASP A 161 -15.94 -20.44 -20.63
C ASP A 161 -15.46 -18.97 -20.79
N LYS A 162 -14.15 -18.75 -20.92
CA LYS A 162 -13.47 -17.48 -21.21
C LYS A 162 -14.02 -16.30 -20.40
N PRO A 163 -13.93 -16.33 -19.06
CA PRO A 163 -14.37 -15.23 -18.23
C PRO A 163 -13.56 -13.95 -18.52
N LYS A 164 -14.10 -12.79 -18.19
CA LYS A 164 -13.38 -11.49 -18.28
C LYS A 164 -12.38 -11.32 -17.15
N VAL A 165 -12.76 -11.74 -15.96
CA VAL A 165 -11.94 -11.61 -14.75
C VAL A 165 -11.98 -12.94 -13.98
N VAL A 166 -10.84 -13.32 -13.41
CA VAL A 166 -10.71 -14.44 -12.48
C VAL A 166 -10.14 -13.93 -11.17
N VAL A 167 -10.77 -14.25 -10.07
CA VAL A 167 -10.25 -14.02 -8.72
C VAL A 167 -9.78 -15.35 -8.17
N VAL A 168 -8.58 -15.39 -7.60
CA VAL A 168 -7.98 -16.54 -6.92
C VAL A 168 -7.78 -16.22 -5.44
N ASP A 169 -8.54 -16.85 -4.57
CA ASP A 169 -8.52 -16.61 -3.12
C ASP A 169 -8.32 -17.94 -2.34
N SER A 170 -7.06 -18.30 -2.01
CA SER A 170 -5.79 -17.61 -2.21
C SER A 170 -4.81 -18.43 -3.06
N ILE A 171 -3.72 -17.80 -3.50
CA ILE A 171 -2.68 -18.49 -4.30
C ILE A 171 -2.02 -19.63 -3.52
N GLN A 172 -1.97 -19.52 -2.18
CA GLN A 172 -1.37 -20.51 -1.31
C GLN A 172 -2.09 -21.87 -1.34
N THR A 173 -3.35 -21.89 -1.70
CA THR A 173 -4.15 -23.12 -1.76
C THR A 173 -4.01 -23.86 -3.07
N LEU A 174 -3.58 -23.16 -4.14
CA LEU A 174 -3.46 -23.78 -5.46
C LEU A 174 -2.26 -24.72 -5.53
N TYR A 175 -2.41 -25.78 -6.33
CA TYR A 175 -1.33 -26.69 -6.66
C TYR A 175 -1.41 -27.16 -8.11
N SER A 176 -0.26 -27.55 -8.64
CA SER A 176 -0.10 -28.25 -9.91
C SER A 176 0.33 -29.71 -9.67
N GLU A 177 -0.34 -30.66 -10.32
CA GLU A 177 0.07 -32.07 -10.28
C GLU A 177 1.43 -32.30 -10.97
N ASN A 178 1.85 -31.37 -11.82
CA ASN A 178 3.13 -31.44 -12.52
C ASN A 178 4.33 -31.07 -11.64
N VAL A 179 4.09 -30.66 -10.41
CA VAL A 179 5.12 -30.18 -9.46
C VAL A 179 5.12 -31.10 -8.23
N ASN A 180 6.25 -31.77 -8.00
CA ASN A 180 6.37 -32.71 -6.90
C ASN A 180 6.77 -31.99 -5.60
N SER A 181 5.91 -31.12 -5.11
CA SER A 181 6.04 -30.44 -3.81
C SER A 181 4.66 -30.25 -3.19
N ILE A 182 4.63 -30.03 -1.86
CA ILE A 182 3.36 -29.88 -1.14
C ILE A 182 2.64 -28.57 -1.53
N PRO A 183 1.29 -28.53 -1.56
CA PRO A 183 0.55 -27.29 -1.73
C PRO A 183 0.99 -26.22 -0.70
N GLY A 184 1.06 -24.95 -1.13
CA GLY A 184 1.52 -23.86 -0.29
C GLY A 184 3.04 -23.69 -0.21
N SER A 185 3.84 -24.64 -0.72
CA SER A 185 5.28 -24.45 -0.84
C SER A 185 5.63 -23.37 -1.86
N VAL A 186 6.80 -22.74 -1.68
CA VAL A 186 7.32 -21.69 -2.59
C VAL A 186 7.33 -22.15 -4.06
N THR A 187 7.69 -23.39 -4.30
CA THR A 187 7.73 -23.97 -5.64
C THR A 187 6.34 -24.10 -6.24
N GLN A 188 5.35 -24.58 -5.48
CA GLN A 188 3.96 -24.66 -5.95
C GLN A 188 3.39 -23.26 -6.23
N ILE A 189 3.58 -22.32 -5.30
CA ILE A 189 3.12 -20.93 -5.45
C ILE A 189 3.73 -20.29 -6.71
N ARG A 190 5.03 -20.50 -6.94
CA ARG A 190 5.71 -19.99 -8.13
C ARG A 190 5.14 -20.59 -9.42
N GLU A 191 5.02 -21.92 -9.49
CA GLU A 191 4.60 -22.62 -10.71
C GLU A 191 3.12 -22.32 -11.03
N THR A 192 2.23 -22.30 -10.03
CA THR A 192 0.83 -21.93 -10.22
C THR A 192 0.68 -20.47 -10.65
N THR A 193 1.52 -19.56 -10.11
CA THR A 193 1.53 -18.14 -10.54
C THR A 193 2.01 -18.00 -11.98
N LEU A 194 3.09 -18.71 -12.39
CA LEU A 194 3.56 -18.71 -13.77
C LEU A 194 2.46 -19.19 -14.73
N LYS A 195 1.74 -20.23 -14.34
CA LYS A 195 0.62 -20.77 -15.12
C LYS A 195 -0.52 -19.76 -15.24
N ILE A 196 -0.88 -19.08 -14.17
CA ILE A 196 -1.88 -18.00 -14.20
C ILE A 196 -1.45 -16.88 -15.15
N ILE A 197 -0.19 -16.45 -15.10
CA ILE A 197 0.34 -15.40 -15.99
C ILE A 197 0.27 -15.84 -17.46
N GLU A 198 0.60 -17.11 -17.76
CA GLU A 198 0.47 -17.67 -19.10
C GLU A 198 -0.98 -17.63 -19.61
N ILE A 199 -1.93 -18.09 -18.78
CA ILE A 199 -3.36 -18.09 -19.10
C ILE A 199 -3.84 -16.64 -19.32
N ALA A 200 -3.48 -15.73 -18.42
CA ALA A 200 -3.87 -14.33 -18.49
C ALA A 200 -3.42 -13.66 -19.79
N LYS A 201 -2.13 -13.76 -20.11
CA LYS A 201 -1.55 -13.10 -21.28
C LYS A 201 -2.01 -13.69 -22.60
N LYS A 202 -2.11 -15.03 -22.68
CA LYS A 202 -2.50 -15.73 -23.90
C LYS A 202 -3.99 -15.57 -24.24
N ASN A 203 -4.86 -15.42 -23.25
CA ASN A 203 -6.29 -15.38 -23.43
C ASN A 203 -6.92 -14.01 -23.14
N GLU A 204 -6.12 -12.99 -22.83
CA GLU A 204 -6.59 -11.64 -22.46
C GLU A 204 -7.57 -11.64 -21.28
N ILE A 205 -7.35 -12.52 -20.31
CA ILE A 205 -8.17 -12.64 -19.10
C ILE A 205 -7.44 -11.96 -17.95
N ALA A 206 -8.09 -11.04 -17.25
CA ALA A 206 -7.51 -10.38 -16.10
C ALA A 206 -7.62 -11.25 -14.84
N PHE A 207 -6.61 -11.20 -13.98
CA PHE A 207 -6.58 -11.97 -12.74
C PHE A 207 -6.33 -11.09 -11.53
N TYR A 208 -7.11 -11.31 -10.47
CA TYR A 208 -6.77 -10.93 -9.11
C TYR A 208 -6.30 -12.15 -8.35
N ILE A 209 -5.15 -12.06 -7.71
CA ILE A 209 -4.57 -13.11 -6.88
C ILE A 209 -4.46 -12.61 -5.45
N VAL A 210 -5.04 -13.31 -4.50
CA VAL A 210 -4.88 -13.01 -3.08
C VAL A 210 -3.61 -13.69 -2.55
N GLY A 211 -2.74 -12.90 -1.91
CA GLY A 211 -1.58 -13.37 -1.19
C GLY A 211 -1.65 -12.97 0.29
N HIS A 212 -1.38 -13.91 1.19
CA HIS A 212 -1.30 -13.62 2.62
C HIS A 212 0.11 -13.16 2.99
N VAL A 213 0.21 -12.13 3.82
CA VAL A 213 1.44 -11.69 4.47
C VAL A 213 1.54 -12.31 5.87
N THR A 214 2.76 -12.58 6.34
CA THR A 214 2.99 -12.98 7.72
C THR A 214 2.73 -11.81 8.68
N LYS A 215 2.60 -12.10 10.00
CA LYS A 215 2.41 -11.06 11.04
C LYS A 215 3.48 -9.96 11.03
N ASP A 216 4.66 -10.24 10.51
CA ASP A 216 5.76 -9.27 10.36
C ASP A 216 5.66 -8.43 9.06
N GLY A 217 4.51 -8.44 8.36
CA GLY A 217 4.29 -7.70 7.12
C GLY A 217 5.05 -8.27 5.91
N LYS A 218 5.72 -9.43 6.07
CA LYS A 218 6.39 -10.12 4.97
C LYS A 218 5.41 -11.05 4.28
N LEU A 219 5.45 -11.12 2.95
CA LEU A 219 4.68 -12.13 2.21
C LEU A 219 5.10 -13.53 2.69
N ALA A 220 4.10 -14.36 3.05
CA ALA A 220 4.31 -15.79 3.25
C ALA A 220 4.48 -16.46 1.87
N GLY A 221 5.75 -16.67 1.49
CA GLY A 221 6.11 -17.03 0.12
C GLY A 221 6.36 -15.76 -0.71
N PRO A 222 7.40 -15.72 -1.45
CA PRO A 222 8.43 -14.69 -1.43
C PRO A 222 8.02 -13.40 -2.12
N LYS A 223 8.79 -12.33 -1.88
CA LYS A 223 9.01 -11.18 -2.79
C LYS A 223 9.08 -11.57 -4.29
N LEU A 224 9.25 -12.85 -4.56
CA LEU A 224 9.21 -13.46 -5.89
C LEU A 224 7.88 -13.17 -6.61
N LEU A 225 6.72 -13.27 -5.94
CA LEU A 225 5.42 -12.98 -6.57
C LEU A 225 5.29 -11.52 -6.99
N GLU A 226 5.82 -10.60 -6.18
CA GLU A 226 5.83 -9.16 -6.51
C GLU A 226 6.56 -8.88 -7.83
N HIS A 227 7.63 -9.63 -8.12
CA HIS A 227 8.37 -9.46 -9.36
C HIS A 227 7.69 -10.10 -10.57
N MET A 228 6.88 -11.12 -10.37
CA MET A 228 6.25 -11.90 -11.43
C MET A 228 4.99 -11.22 -12.00
N VAL A 229 4.15 -10.63 -11.13
CA VAL A 229 2.87 -10.04 -11.51
C VAL A 229 3.01 -8.62 -12.07
N ASP A 230 1.95 -8.10 -12.68
CA ASP A 230 1.95 -6.77 -13.29
C ASP A 230 1.75 -5.64 -12.28
N ALA A 231 0.84 -5.84 -11.33
CA ALA A 231 0.59 -4.90 -10.24
C ALA A 231 0.52 -5.61 -8.89
N VAL A 232 0.92 -4.90 -7.83
CA VAL A 232 0.83 -5.34 -6.43
C VAL A 232 0.14 -4.25 -5.64
N LEU A 233 -1.01 -4.58 -5.08
CA LEU A 233 -1.78 -3.72 -4.20
C LEU A 233 -1.75 -4.27 -2.79
N GLN A 234 -1.40 -3.45 -1.83
CA GLN A 234 -1.39 -3.80 -0.41
C GLN A 234 -2.56 -3.13 0.30
N ILE A 235 -3.35 -3.94 1.01
CA ILE A 235 -4.41 -3.45 1.90
C ILE A 235 -3.81 -3.34 3.30
N GLU A 236 -3.81 -2.12 3.83
CA GLU A 236 -3.31 -1.74 5.15
C GLU A 236 -4.46 -1.27 6.03
N GLY A 237 -4.27 -1.34 7.35
CA GLY A 237 -5.20 -0.83 8.35
C GLY A 237 -5.08 -1.61 9.65
N GLU A 238 -5.44 -0.98 10.76
CA GLU A 238 -5.50 -1.60 12.07
C GLU A 238 -6.79 -2.41 12.23
N GLU A 239 -6.77 -3.48 13.05
CA GLU A 239 -7.93 -4.36 13.26
C GLU A 239 -9.16 -3.59 13.77
N ASN A 240 -8.95 -2.55 14.57
CA ASN A 240 -10.02 -1.72 15.15
C ASN A 240 -10.32 -0.43 14.36
N SER A 241 -9.65 -0.21 13.23
CA SER A 241 -9.89 0.97 12.40
C SER A 241 -11.09 0.76 11.48
N TYR A 242 -11.91 1.80 11.35
CA TYR A 242 -13.08 1.82 10.44
C TYR A 242 -12.69 1.96 8.97
N TYR A 243 -11.44 2.18 8.63
CA TYR A 243 -11.00 2.35 7.24
C TYR A 243 -9.84 1.42 6.87
N ARG A 244 -9.66 1.28 5.55
CA ARG A 244 -8.56 0.55 4.93
C ARG A 244 -7.90 1.43 3.89
N ILE A 245 -6.58 1.34 3.82
CA ILE A 245 -5.77 2.01 2.80
C ILE A 245 -5.37 0.95 1.79
N ILE A 246 -5.61 1.20 0.51
CA ILE A 246 -5.09 0.38 -0.58
C ILE A 246 -3.94 1.16 -1.21
N ARG A 247 -2.75 0.59 -1.16
CA ARG A 247 -1.51 1.18 -1.66
C ARG A 247 -0.99 0.39 -2.87
N SER A 248 -0.62 1.08 -3.93
CA SER A 248 0.09 0.50 -5.08
C SER A 248 1.57 0.37 -4.77
N ILE A 249 2.04 -0.85 -4.51
CA ILE A 249 3.46 -1.15 -4.27
C ILE A 249 4.22 -1.31 -5.58
N LYS A 250 3.56 -1.86 -6.59
CA LYS A 250 4.07 -2.06 -7.94
C LYS A 250 2.94 -1.88 -8.93
N ASN A 251 3.21 -1.19 -10.05
CA ASN A 251 2.26 -1.09 -11.15
C ASN A 251 3.02 -0.89 -12.48
N ARG A 252 2.85 -1.80 -13.44
CA ARG A 252 3.44 -1.70 -14.78
C ARG A 252 2.62 -0.78 -15.70
N TYR A 253 1.37 -0.53 -15.36
CA TYR A 253 0.40 0.20 -16.17
C TYR A 253 -0.03 1.53 -15.56
N GLY A 254 0.57 1.90 -14.43
CA GLY A 254 0.25 3.11 -13.70
C GLY A 254 1.37 3.57 -12.78
N SER A 255 1.07 4.61 -12.01
CA SER A 255 1.97 5.14 -11.00
C SER A 255 2.10 4.17 -9.81
N THR A 256 3.27 4.11 -9.21
CA THR A 256 3.50 3.44 -7.91
C THR A 256 3.30 4.42 -6.77
N ASN A 257 3.10 3.91 -5.56
CA ASN A 257 2.81 4.70 -4.34
C ASN A 257 1.47 5.45 -4.35
N GLU A 258 0.58 5.17 -5.33
CA GLU A 258 -0.79 5.65 -5.27
C GLU A 258 -1.53 5.01 -4.08
N ILE A 259 -2.34 5.81 -3.38
CA ILE A 259 -3.16 5.32 -2.27
C ILE A 259 -4.64 5.68 -2.47
N SER A 260 -5.50 4.78 -2.03
CA SER A 260 -6.94 5.04 -1.89
C SER A 260 -7.42 4.61 -0.51
N ILE A 261 -8.46 5.26 -0.03
CA ILE A 261 -8.99 5.04 1.31
C ILE A 261 -10.42 4.56 1.19
N PHE A 262 -10.71 3.51 1.96
CA PHE A 262 -12.01 2.88 2.01
C PHE A 262 -12.51 2.81 3.45
N ASP A 263 -13.79 3.08 3.62
CA ASP A 263 -14.51 2.94 4.88
C ASP A 263 -15.09 1.53 5.00
N MET A 264 -14.88 0.87 6.14
CA MET A 264 -15.38 -0.47 6.45
C MET A 264 -16.73 -0.36 7.14
N LYS A 265 -17.78 -0.77 6.44
CA LYS A 265 -19.16 -0.80 6.95
C LYS A 265 -19.67 -2.23 7.13
N GLU A 266 -20.74 -2.39 7.88
CA GLU A 266 -21.38 -3.71 8.04
C GLU A 266 -21.81 -4.33 6.70
N ASN A 267 -22.22 -3.50 5.75
CA ASN A 267 -22.63 -3.91 4.41
C ASN A 267 -21.50 -3.93 3.38
N GLY A 268 -20.25 -3.88 3.80
CA GLY A 268 -19.07 -3.99 2.95
C GLY A 268 -18.16 -2.77 2.98
N ILE A 269 -17.38 -2.62 1.93
CA ILE A 269 -16.36 -1.57 1.78
C ILE A 269 -16.91 -0.46 0.89
N SER A 270 -16.77 0.79 1.31
CA SER A 270 -17.16 1.98 0.54
C SER A 270 -15.98 2.94 0.38
N GLU A 271 -15.90 3.58 -0.78
CA GLU A 271 -14.82 4.51 -1.10
C GLU A 271 -14.95 5.83 -0.35
N VAL A 272 -13.82 6.37 0.16
CA VAL A 272 -13.73 7.71 0.74
C VAL A 272 -13.29 8.67 -0.36
N LYS A 273 -14.24 9.45 -0.91
CA LYS A 273 -13.98 10.36 -2.04
C LYS A 273 -13.09 11.55 -1.68
N ASN A 274 -13.17 12.03 -0.44
CA ASN A 274 -12.36 13.13 0.08
C ASN A 274 -11.55 12.70 1.32
N PRO A 275 -10.41 12.03 1.12
CA PRO A 275 -9.60 11.56 2.24
C PRO A 275 -9.07 12.69 3.13
N SER A 276 -8.76 13.87 2.57
CA SER A 276 -8.28 15.00 3.34
C SER A 276 -9.32 15.45 4.37
N GLU A 277 -10.59 15.55 3.96
CA GLU A 277 -11.69 15.89 4.87
C GLU A 277 -11.90 14.82 5.94
N PHE A 278 -11.78 13.54 5.55
CA PHE A 278 -11.92 12.41 6.45
C PHE A 278 -10.92 12.44 7.62
N PHE A 279 -9.65 12.77 7.36
CA PHE A 279 -8.61 12.78 8.40
C PHE A 279 -8.61 14.03 9.28
N ILE A 280 -9.33 15.09 8.90
CA ILE A 280 -9.34 16.35 9.63
C ILE A 280 -10.72 16.74 10.18
N SER A 281 -11.75 15.88 10.05
CA SER A 281 -13.15 16.20 10.36
C SER A 281 -13.43 16.49 11.83
N ASP A 282 -12.74 15.83 12.77
CA ASP A 282 -13.04 15.84 14.19
C ASP A 282 -12.21 16.83 15.04
N ARG A 283 -11.73 17.93 14.42
CA ARG A 283 -10.89 18.91 15.12
C ARG A 283 -11.72 19.93 15.89
N ASP A 284 -11.28 20.25 17.12
CA ASP A 284 -11.82 21.33 17.93
C ASP A 284 -10.92 22.58 17.85
N GLU A 285 -11.52 23.78 17.76
CA GLU A 285 -10.81 25.08 17.71
C GLU A 285 -9.92 25.35 18.94
N LYS A 286 -10.16 24.67 20.03
CA LYS A 286 -9.43 24.84 21.29
C LYS A 286 -8.30 23.81 21.48
N ASN A 287 -8.05 22.95 20.50
CA ASN A 287 -7.04 21.91 20.63
C ASN A 287 -5.62 22.48 20.64
N ILE A 288 -4.98 22.36 21.81
CA ILE A 288 -3.56 22.67 21.99
C ILE A 288 -2.75 21.49 21.46
N GLY A 289 -1.62 21.77 20.80
CA GLY A 289 -0.72 20.74 20.31
C GLY A 289 -1.15 20.10 18.99
N SER A 290 -2.07 20.70 18.25
CA SER A 290 -2.56 20.18 16.98
C SER A 290 -2.31 21.15 15.82
N ILE A 291 -1.85 20.62 14.69
CA ILE A 291 -1.67 21.36 13.43
C ILE A 291 -1.82 20.43 12.23
N ILE A 292 -2.18 20.99 11.08
CA ILE A 292 -2.29 20.25 9.83
C ILE A 292 -0.99 20.33 9.03
N VAL A 293 -0.67 19.20 8.39
CA VAL A 293 0.39 19.06 7.39
C VAL A 293 -0.16 18.46 6.09
N PRO A 294 0.08 19.08 4.94
CA PRO A 294 -0.21 18.48 3.64
C PRO A 294 0.95 17.59 3.20
N ILE A 295 0.69 16.31 3.05
CA ILE A 295 1.65 15.28 2.62
C ILE A 295 1.35 14.90 1.18
N PHE A 296 2.39 14.80 0.35
CA PHE A 296 2.28 14.35 -1.03
C PHE A 296 2.55 12.85 -1.10
N GLU A 297 1.53 12.08 -1.45
CA GLU A 297 1.59 10.63 -1.60
C GLU A 297 1.07 10.23 -2.99
N GLY A 298 1.88 9.47 -3.74
CA GLY A 298 1.55 9.10 -5.11
C GLY A 298 1.42 10.31 -6.03
N SER A 299 0.21 10.60 -6.47
CA SER A 299 -0.13 11.75 -7.34
C SER A 299 -0.90 12.85 -6.62
N ARG A 300 -1.19 12.69 -5.32
CA ARG A 300 -2.08 13.57 -4.55
C ARG A 300 -1.46 14.12 -3.28
N VAL A 301 -2.11 15.14 -2.76
CA VAL A 301 -1.86 15.68 -1.43
C VAL A 301 -2.98 15.25 -0.51
N PHE A 302 -2.61 14.73 0.66
CA PHE A 302 -3.50 14.40 1.76
C PHE A 302 -3.21 15.32 2.94
N LEU A 303 -4.25 15.72 3.67
CA LEU A 303 -4.09 16.52 4.86
C LEU A 303 -4.15 15.62 6.09
N PHE A 304 -3.09 15.66 6.89
CA PHE A 304 -3.02 14.92 8.14
C PHE A 304 -2.89 15.86 9.33
N GLU A 305 -3.46 15.46 10.44
CA GLU A 305 -3.28 16.14 11.70
C GLU A 305 -2.04 15.60 12.41
N VAL A 306 -1.19 16.50 12.91
CA VAL A 306 -0.10 16.18 13.82
C VAL A 306 -0.51 16.63 15.20
N GLN A 307 -0.62 15.70 16.13
CA GLN A 307 -0.97 15.96 17.52
C GLN A 307 0.24 15.74 18.42
N SER A 308 0.45 16.62 19.40
CA SER A 308 1.43 16.45 20.44
C SER A 308 0.87 16.75 21.83
N LEU A 309 1.37 16.02 22.81
CA LEU A 309 1.10 16.25 24.22
C LEU A 309 2.43 16.20 25.00
N LEU A 310 2.59 17.13 25.93
CA LEU A 310 3.72 17.15 26.85
C LEU A 310 3.24 16.80 28.26
N GLY A 311 3.96 15.87 28.90
CA GLY A 311 3.68 15.41 30.27
C GLY A 311 4.85 15.70 31.21
N THR A 312 4.59 15.56 32.51
CA THR A 312 5.63 15.56 33.54
C THR A 312 6.11 14.14 33.79
N PRO A 313 7.42 13.85 33.71
CA PRO A 313 7.92 12.50 33.93
C PRO A 313 7.65 12.01 35.33
N ASN A 314 6.99 10.86 35.47
CA ASN A 314 6.67 10.27 36.78
C ASN A 314 7.87 9.55 37.43
N PHE A 315 8.90 9.17 36.65
CA PHE A 315 10.04 8.34 37.11
C PHE A 315 11.41 8.99 36.84
N GLY A 316 11.47 10.30 36.69
CA GLY A 316 12.73 11.03 36.53
C GLY A 316 13.39 10.93 35.14
N MET A 317 12.99 9.98 34.29
CA MET A 317 13.49 9.86 32.90
C MET A 317 12.37 10.17 31.90
N PRO A 318 12.56 11.23 31.07
CA PRO A 318 11.59 11.60 30.05
C PRO A 318 11.34 10.49 29.01
N ARG A 319 10.07 10.24 28.69
CA ARG A 319 9.65 9.24 27.69
C ARG A 319 9.32 9.89 26.37
N ARG A 320 9.51 9.13 25.27
CA ARG A 320 9.10 9.49 23.92
C ARG A 320 8.19 8.38 23.39
N THR A 321 6.91 8.68 23.27
CA THR A 321 5.90 7.79 22.68
C THR A 321 5.44 8.42 21.37
N VAL A 322 5.62 7.72 20.28
CA VAL A 322 5.38 8.26 18.93
C VAL A 322 4.60 7.22 18.14
N GLU A 323 3.46 7.65 17.60
CA GLU A 323 2.62 6.86 16.71
C GLU A 323 2.43 7.62 15.38
N GLY A 324 2.65 6.93 14.27
CA GLY A 324 2.54 7.48 12.93
C GLY A 324 3.69 8.40 12.49
N TYR A 325 4.81 8.44 13.22
CA TYR A 325 6.00 9.22 12.89
C TYR A 325 7.30 8.55 13.36
N ASP A 326 8.44 8.94 12.80
CA ASP A 326 9.75 8.39 13.20
C ASP A 326 10.19 8.91 14.59
N LYS A 327 10.33 7.99 15.56
CA LYS A 327 10.71 8.32 16.94
C LYS A 327 12.06 9.01 17.02
N THR A 328 13.05 8.54 16.28
CA THR A 328 14.40 9.13 16.26
C THR A 328 14.35 10.56 15.72
N ARG A 329 13.48 10.79 14.74
CA ARG A 329 13.27 12.14 14.20
C ARG A 329 12.64 13.07 15.23
N VAL A 330 11.66 12.62 16.02
CA VAL A 330 11.09 13.40 17.13
C VAL A 330 12.14 13.77 18.17
N GLU A 331 13.06 12.86 18.49
CA GLU A 331 14.18 13.13 19.42
C GLU A 331 15.08 14.24 18.87
N ILE A 332 15.43 14.20 17.59
CA ILE A 332 16.20 15.25 16.90
C ILE A 332 15.45 16.58 16.92
N LEU A 333 14.18 16.60 16.53
CA LEU A 333 13.36 17.81 16.50
C LEU A 333 13.19 18.44 17.88
N SER A 334 13.05 17.62 18.93
CA SER A 334 12.97 18.08 20.33
C SER A 334 14.26 18.76 20.76
N ALA A 335 15.42 18.21 20.39
CA ALA A 335 16.72 18.81 20.68
C ALA A 335 16.91 20.15 19.94
N VAL A 336 16.49 20.22 18.66
CA VAL A 336 16.52 21.44 17.86
C VAL A 336 15.60 22.51 18.47
N LEU A 337 14.39 22.13 18.87
CA LEU A 337 13.42 23.02 19.50
C LEU A 337 13.96 23.59 20.81
N SER A 338 14.47 22.74 21.71
CA SER A 338 15.04 23.17 23.00
C SER A 338 16.19 24.13 22.81
N ARG A 339 17.09 23.86 21.87
CA ARG A 339 18.25 24.72 21.63
C ARG A 339 17.91 26.06 20.98
N SER A 340 17.00 26.05 19.99
CA SER A 340 16.72 27.23 19.16
C SER A 340 15.76 28.23 19.83
N LEU A 341 14.90 27.75 20.72
CA LEU A 341 13.83 28.54 21.34
C LEU A 341 14.00 28.68 22.87
N GLU A 342 15.04 28.09 23.44
CA GLU A 342 15.31 28.07 24.89
C GLU A 342 14.12 27.51 25.70
N VAL A 343 13.41 26.50 25.10
CA VAL A 343 12.24 25.89 25.70
C VAL A 343 12.60 24.52 26.25
N ASP A 344 12.26 24.26 27.51
CA ASP A 344 12.50 22.95 28.14
C ASP A 344 11.51 21.89 27.67
N VAL A 345 11.81 21.27 26.53
CA VAL A 345 11.09 20.12 26.00
C VAL A 345 11.76 18.80 26.39
N ASN A 346 13.08 18.83 26.60
CA ASN A 346 13.84 17.61 26.83
C ASN A 346 13.59 16.99 28.20
N SER A 347 13.20 17.76 29.19
CA SER A 347 12.81 17.29 30.54
C SER A 347 11.37 16.77 30.62
N LYS A 348 10.58 16.89 29.57
CA LYS A 348 9.16 16.49 29.53
C LYS A 348 8.97 15.14 28.83
N ASP A 349 7.94 14.41 29.23
CA ASP A 349 7.42 13.32 28.40
C ASP A 349 6.81 13.90 27.14
N ILE A 350 7.13 13.30 25.98
CA ILE A 350 6.60 13.71 24.67
C ILE A 350 5.78 12.58 24.10
N TYR A 351 4.56 12.91 23.71
CA TYR A 351 3.65 12.06 22.97
C TYR A 351 3.36 12.72 21.64
N ILE A 352 3.57 12.00 20.53
CA ILE A 352 3.18 12.42 19.18
C ILE A 352 2.23 11.37 18.63
N ASN A 353 1.15 11.82 18.04
CA ASN A 353 0.18 10.97 17.38
C ASN A 353 -0.21 11.56 16.03
N ILE A 354 -0.22 10.71 15.02
CA ILE A 354 -0.83 10.99 13.72
C ILE A 354 -2.12 10.16 13.67
N PRO A 355 -3.30 10.80 13.89
CA PRO A 355 -4.56 10.08 13.84
C PRO A 355 -4.74 9.39 12.49
N GLY A 356 -5.29 8.17 12.55
CA GLY A 356 -5.58 7.46 11.33
C GLY A 356 -4.65 6.29 11.02
N GLY A 357 -3.73 5.90 11.92
CA GLY A 357 -2.85 4.73 11.73
C GLY A 357 -1.97 4.83 10.47
N ILE A 358 -1.55 6.05 10.11
CA ILE A 358 -0.71 6.33 8.95
C ILE A 358 0.67 6.74 9.42
N ASP A 359 1.70 6.13 8.83
CA ASP A 359 3.09 6.51 9.06
C ASP A 359 3.51 7.62 8.10
N LEU A 360 3.78 8.82 8.64
CA LEU A 360 4.30 9.95 7.88
C LEU A 360 5.82 9.83 7.73
N ASN A 361 6.25 9.38 6.56
CA ASN A 361 7.68 9.25 6.23
C ASN A 361 8.26 10.49 5.51
N ASP A 362 7.42 11.49 5.24
CA ASP A 362 7.80 12.71 4.52
C ASP A 362 8.37 13.77 5.48
N ARG A 363 9.63 14.15 5.29
CA ARG A 363 10.34 15.17 6.09
C ARG A 363 9.68 16.55 6.02
N SER A 364 8.81 16.80 5.06
CA SER A 364 8.04 18.06 5.01
C SER A 364 7.12 18.29 6.22
N SER A 365 6.89 17.26 7.02
CA SER A 365 6.11 17.29 8.27
C SER A 365 6.90 17.79 9.50
N ASP A 366 8.22 17.90 9.42
CA ASP A 366 9.05 18.35 10.55
C ASP A 366 8.57 19.67 11.14
N LEU A 367 8.27 20.66 10.29
CA LEU A 367 7.80 21.96 10.75
C LEU A 367 6.46 21.86 11.49
N ALA A 368 5.56 20.97 11.05
CA ALA A 368 4.30 20.72 11.73
C ALA A 368 4.52 20.09 13.11
N VAL A 369 5.44 19.14 13.23
CA VAL A 369 5.82 18.54 14.53
C VAL A 369 6.36 19.62 15.47
N ILE A 370 7.22 20.53 15.01
CA ILE A 370 7.70 21.67 15.82
C ILE A 370 6.56 22.58 16.26
N PHE A 371 5.64 22.91 15.36
CA PHE A 371 4.47 23.74 15.69
C PHE A 371 3.60 23.09 16.75
N SER A 372 3.30 21.79 16.62
CA SER A 372 2.49 21.05 17.59
C SER A 372 3.17 21.02 18.95
N LEU A 373 4.47 20.70 19.03
CA LEU A 373 5.24 20.70 20.27
C LEU A 373 5.29 22.10 20.91
N LEU A 374 5.52 23.15 20.13
CA LEU A 374 5.58 24.52 20.63
C LEU A 374 4.21 24.98 21.16
N SER A 375 3.12 24.62 20.49
CA SER A 375 1.76 24.84 20.98
C SER A 375 1.53 24.17 22.33
N SER A 376 1.94 22.89 22.47
CA SER A 376 1.81 22.13 23.72
C SER A 376 2.65 22.74 24.86
N VAL A 377 3.86 23.23 24.56
CA VAL A 377 4.73 23.87 25.58
C VAL A 377 4.14 25.19 26.07
N LYS A 378 3.66 26.03 25.14
CA LYS A 378 3.10 27.34 25.47
C LYS A 378 1.66 27.29 26.00
N GLY A 379 0.97 26.16 25.83
CA GLY A 379 -0.45 26.03 26.18
C GLY A 379 -1.37 26.91 25.30
N VAL A 380 -0.94 27.18 24.04
CA VAL A 380 -1.67 28.07 23.13
C VAL A 380 -2.17 27.27 21.93
N PRO A 381 -3.48 27.29 21.63
CA PRO A 381 -4.00 26.60 20.47
C PRO A 381 -3.58 27.24 19.15
N ILE A 382 -3.40 26.42 18.12
CA ILE A 382 -3.17 26.88 16.74
C ILE A 382 -4.51 26.86 16.00
N SER A 383 -4.81 27.94 15.26
CA SER A 383 -6.02 27.99 14.45
C SER A 383 -6.15 26.79 13.52
N GLN A 384 -7.33 26.19 13.49
CA GLN A 384 -7.65 25.05 12.60
C GLN A 384 -7.43 25.33 11.10
N LYS A 385 -7.46 26.61 10.72
CA LYS A 385 -7.26 27.07 9.33
C LYS A 385 -5.80 27.34 8.99
N ILE A 386 -4.87 26.92 9.83
CA ILE A 386 -3.43 27.07 9.63
C ILE A 386 -2.79 25.71 9.45
N ALA A 387 -1.87 25.63 8.50
CA ALA A 387 -1.02 24.46 8.23
C ALA A 387 0.46 24.81 8.29
N ALA A 388 1.33 23.80 8.42
CA ALA A 388 2.77 23.99 8.36
C ALA A 388 3.45 22.95 7.48
N ILE A 389 4.44 23.38 6.69
CA ILE A 389 5.18 22.56 5.73
C ILE A 389 6.65 22.96 5.80
N GLY A 390 7.55 22.01 5.97
CA GLY A 390 8.98 22.28 5.89
C GLY A 390 9.83 21.20 6.52
N GLU A 391 10.94 20.87 5.89
CA GLU A 391 11.98 20.04 6.49
C GLU A 391 12.88 20.89 7.39
N LEU A 392 13.36 20.33 8.49
CA LEU A 392 14.21 21.03 9.44
C LEU A 392 15.64 20.48 9.47
N GLY A 393 16.59 21.39 9.43
CA GLY A 393 17.98 21.09 9.73
C GLY A 393 18.32 21.25 11.22
N LEU A 394 19.49 20.76 11.61
CA LEU A 394 19.94 20.72 13.02
C LEU A 394 20.19 22.10 13.65
N ARG A 395 20.24 23.18 12.87
CA ARG A 395 20.38 24.55 13.32
C ARG A 395 19.08 25.32 13.33
N GLY A 396 17.95 24.61 13.14
CA GLY A 396 16.62 25.20 13.08
C GLY A 396 16.27 25.86 11.73
N GLU A 397 17.13 25.71 10.71
CA GLU A 397 16.83 26.21 9.36
C GLU A 397 15.69 25.41 8.74
N VAL A 398 14.77 26.12 8.07
CA VAL A 398 13.64 25.54 7.36
C VAL A 398 13.98 25.39 5.88
N ARG A 399 13.98 24.15 5.37
CA ARG A 399 14.44 23.76 4.04
C ARG A 399 13.31 23.55 3.07
N LYS A 400 13.62 23.67 1.78
CA LYS A 400 12.72 23.39 0.66
C LYS A 400 12.16 21.97 0.72
N VAL A 401 10.93 21.82 0.26
CA VAL A 401 10.22 20.54 0.12
C VAL A 401 9.71 20.37 -1.31
N SER A 402 9.51 19.11 -1.73
CA SER A 402 8.99 18.81 -3.05
C SER A 402 7.50 19.13 -3.15
N PHE A 403 7.03 19.41 -4.38
CA PHE A 403 5.62 19.58 -4.72
C PHE A 403 4.87 20.65 -3.90
N ILE A 404 5.57 21.75 -3.52
CA ILE A 404 5.01 22.79 -2.65
C ILE A 404 3.73 23.41 -3.21
N LYS A 405 3.63 23.61 -4.52
CA LYS A 405 2.43 24.18 -5.16
C LYS A 405 1.23 23.25 -5.04
N ASN A 406 1.41 21.95 -5.23
CA ASN A 406 0.34 20.97 -5.06
C ASN A 406 -0.18 20.97 -3.61
N ARG A 407 0.73 21.07 -2.63
CA ARG A 407 0.40 21.11 -1.20
C ARG A 407 -0.40 22.37 -0.84
N VAL A 408 0.02 23.53 -1.33
CA VAL A 408 -0.68 24.80 -1.11
C VAL A 408 -2.05 24.81 -1.80
N ASN A 409 -2.14 24.28 -3.03
CA ASN A 409 -3.41 24.18 -3.75
C ASN A 409 -4.44 23.29 -3.04
N GLU A 410 -4.00 22.19 -2.43
CA GLU A 410 -4.91 21.33 -1.66
C GLU A 410 -5.42 22.05 -0.40
N LEU A 411 -4.53 22.74 0.33
CA LEU A 411 -4.94 23.55 1.47
C LEU A 411 -5.95 24.64 1.08
N GLU A 412 -5.77 25.27 -0.09
CA GLU A 412 -6.67 26.28 -0.63
C GLU A 412 -8.05 25.68 -0.95
N LYS A 413 -8.12 24.53 -1.59
CA LYS A 413 -9.36 23.79 -1.86
C LYS A 413 -10.11 23.45 -0.57
N MET A 414 -9.38 23.07 0.49
CA MET A 414 -9.93 22.71 1.80
C MET A 414 -10.24 23.94 2.67
N GLY A 415 -10.09 25.15 2.12
CA GLY A 415 -10.50 26.40 2.78
C GLY A 415 -9.61 26.82 3.96
N PHE A 416 -8.31 26.48 3.91
CA PHE A 416 -7.33 26.99 4.87
C PHE A 416 -7.09 28.49 4.66
N ALA A 417 -6.84 29.20 5.77
CA ALA A 417 -6.59 30.64 5.76
C ALA A 417 -5.10 30.97 5.60
N GLY A 418 -4.22 30.08 6.08
CA GLY A 418 -2.78 30.31 6.02
C GLY A 418 -1.94 29.05 6.11
N VAL A 419 -0.72 29.17 5.62
CA VAL A 419 0.29 28.10 5.71
C VAL A 419 1.66 28.70 6.05
N TYR A 420 2.38 28.05 6.95
CA TYR A 420 3.77 28.31 7.19
C TYR A 420 4.64 27.42 6.31
N LEU A 421 5.59 28.02 5.57
CA LEU A 421 6.41 27.32 4.60
C LEU A 421 7.81 27.93 4.50
N PRO A 422 8.80 27.19 3.95
CA PRO A 422 10.16 27.66 3.82
C PRO A 422 10.26 28.94 2.99
N LYS A 423 11.00 29.95 3.47
CA LYS A 423 11.24 31.20 2.75
C LYS A 423 11.90 30.98 1.38
N SER A 424 12.67 29.93 1.25
CA SER A 424 13.28 29.52 -0.02
C SER A 424 12.29 29.19 -1.14
N HIS A 425 10.98 29.02 -0.83
CA HIS A 425 9.89 28.87 -1.80
C HIS A 425 9.24 30.20 -2.21
N GLN A 426 9.68 31.34 -1.70
CA GLN A 426 9.06 32.63 -2.00
C GLN A 426 9.01 32.91 -3.51
N ALA A 427 10.10 32.64 -4.23
CA ALA A 427 10.16 32.81 -5.68
C ALA A 427 9.21 31.91 -6.46
N ASP A 428 8.83 30.75 -5.91
CA ASP A 428 7.91 29.80 -6.56
C ASP A 428 6.48 30.35 -6.67
N PHE A 429 6.13 31.34 -5.83
CA PHE A 429 4.80 31.95 -5.73
C PHE A 429 4.74 33.43 -6.15
N GLU A 430 5.84 34.05 -6.57
CA GLU A 430 5.86 35.49 -6.96
C GLU A 430 4.88 35.85 -8.09
N LYS A 431 4.60 34.91 -8.97
CA LYS A 431 3.68 35.09 -10.12
C LYS A 431 2.33 34.44 -9.93
N GLU A 432 2.09 33.79 -8.80
CA GLU A 432 0.85 33.06 -8.52
C GLU A 432 -0.08 33.86 -7.61
N LYS A 433 -1.38 33.88 -7.95
CA LYS A 433 -2.40 34.44 -7.08
C LYS A 433 -2.95 33.32 -6.19
N THR A 434 -2.51 33.26 -4.95
CA THR A 434 -3.04 32.34 -3.94
C THR A 434 -4.09 33.06 -3.08
N LYS A 435 -5.16 32.39 -2.69
CA LYS A 435 -6.16 32.89 -1.76
C LYS A 435 -5.76 32.67 -0.31
N ILE A 436 -4.81 31.78 -0.08
CA ILE A 436 -4.29 31.43 1.24
C ILE A 436 -3.08 32.32 1.59
N LYS A 437 -2.98 32.75 2.86
CA LYS A 437 -1.84 33.55 3.34
C LYS A 437 -0.58 32.68 3.43
N LEU A 438 0.45 33.03 2.68
CA LEU A 438 1.77 32.38 2.72
C LEU A 438 2.63 33.05 3.77
N ASN A 439 2.97 32.32 4.86
CA ASN A 439 3.83 32.80 5.93
C ASN A 439 5.22 32.15 5.77
N TYR A 440 6.15 32.89 5.20
CA TYR A 440 7.50 32.40 4.94
C TYR A 440 8.36 32.42 6.19
N ILE A 441 9.12 31.34 6.41
CA ILE A 441 10.04 31.13 7.54
C ILE A 441 11.39 30.62 7.02
N SER A 442 12.47 31.22 7.54
CA SER A 442 13.84 30.76 7.27
C SER A 442 14.38 29.89 8.41
N ASN A 443 13.99 30.19 9.64
CA ASN A 443 14.43 29.50 10.85
C ASN A 443 13.30 29.42 11.87
N ILE A 444 13.27 28.36 12.68
CA ILE A 444 12.22 28.17 13.70
C ILE A 444 12.28 29.23 14.81
N SER A 445 13.41 29.93 15.03
CA SER A 445 13.48 31.05 15.96
C SER A 445 12.43 32.15 15.68
N GLU A 446 11.99 32.30 14.44
CA GLU A 446 10.93 33.22 14.05
C GLU A 446 9.54 32.86 14.59
N LEU A 447 9.37 31.59 15.07
CA LEU A 447 8.08 31.09 15.58
C LEU A 447 7.73 31.61 16.97
N VAL A 448 8.73 31.99 17.78
CA VAL A 448 8.53 32.43 19.17
C VAL A 448 7.58 33.64 19.24
N GLU A 449 7.72 34.55 18.27
CA GLU A 449 6.91 35.76 18.18
C GLU A 449 5.56 35.56 17.50
N ARG A 450 5.39 34.45 16.73
CA ARG A 450 4.22 34.21 15.90
C ARG A 450 3.16 33.32 16.54
N ILE A 451 3.52 32.54 17.57
CA ILE A 451 2.61 31.76 18.41
C ILE A 451 2.44 32.49 19.75
N ARG A 452 1.56 33.44 19.76
CA ARG A 452 1.14 34.20 20.96
C ARG A 452 -0.33 33.98 21.24
#